data_0cc253d897886fa00183ca8642b2a1b6
#
_entry.id   0cc253d897886fa00183ca8642b2a1b6
#
_cell.length_a   1.000
_cell.length_b   1.000
_cell.length_c   1.000
_cell.angle_alpha   90.00
_cell.angle_beta   90.00
_cell.angle_gamma   90.00
#
_symmetry.space_group_name_H-M   'P 1'
#
loop_
_entity.id
_entity.type
_entity.pdbx_description
1 polymer ?
#
loop_
_entity_poly.entity_id
_entity_poly.type
_entity_poly.pdbx_seq_one_letter_code
_entity_poly.pdbx_strand_id
1 'polypeptide(L)'
;MPMMRPVLLSMAILPALATLAFAQSDDAPSVASSCLAMASTMPRTFNVAYTPVRTVEGTVRIDYAGHSTYRIETPGGVTIATDYSGFYGSTPLPRIVTMNKAHRTHYTETPDPGIEHVLRGWGESGPARHGLAVDDVVIRNVTTDIRRWGASEPDANSIFIFEVAGLCIGHLGHLHHELTNDHYARIGRLDVVMVPVDGGLTSSLANMEAITRRLSSSVVLPMHRNATSLASFTGRMGDAFEVRRLDGDTLDLSVRTLPERPTIFIPASL
;
A
#
# COMPACT_ATOMS: atom_id res chain seq x y z
N MET A 1 -30.59 70.69 51.30
CA MET A 1 -30.17 70.48 49.91
C MET A 1 -28.85 69.70 49.94
N PRO A 2 -28.81 68.42 49.58
CA PRO A 2 -27.55 67.68 49.43
C PRO A 2 -27.07 67.65 48.00
N MET A 3 -25.80 68.00 47.82
CA MET A 3 -25.08 67.98 46.55
C MET A 3 -24.79 66.54 46.09
N MET A 4 -25.29 66.19 44.93
CA MET A 4 -24.92 64.92 44.22
C MET A 4 -23.53 65.06 43.57
N ARG A 5 -22.62 64.20 43.94
CA ARG A 5 -21.32 64.03 43.26
C ARG A 5 -21.47 63.04 42.09
N PRO A 6 -20.94 63.29 40.93
CA PRO A 6 -20.95 62.28 39.80
C PRO A 6 -19.88 61.24 40.05
N VAL A 7 -20.28 59.97 39.94
CA VAL A 7 -19.38 58.80 39.89
C VAL A 7 -18.92 58.61 38.42
N LEU A 8 -17.62 58.80 38.19
CA LEU A 8 -16.98 58.49 36.92
C LEU A 8 -16.70 56.99 36.87
N LEU A 9 -17.42 56.30 35.98
CA LEU A 9 -17.23 54.88 35.69
C LEU A 9 -16.10 54.75 34.69
N SER A 10 -14.90 54.31 35.12
CA SER A 10 -13.76 54.02 34.26
C SER A 10 -13.96 52.63 33.61
N MET A 11 -14.19 52.63 32.32
CA MET A 11 -14.30 51.42 31.54
C MET A 11 -12.88 50.95 31.11
N ALA A 12 -12.38 49.89 31.73
CA ALA A 12 -11.11 49.27 31.40
C ALA A 12 -11.29 48.39 30.16
N ILE A 13 -10.65 48.79 29.05
CA ILE A 13 -10.58 48.00 27.83
C ILE A 13 -9.42 47.00 27.99
N LEU A 14 -9.72 45.71 28.16
CA LEU A 14 -8.72 44.64 28.06
C LEU A 14 -8.44 44.35 26.59
N PRO A 15 -7.18 44.32 26.16
CA PRO A 15 -6.84 43.86 24.84
C PRO A 15 -6.98 42.31 24.80
N ALA A 16 -7.83 41.82 23.92
CA ALA A 16 -7.91 40.38 23.57
C ALA A 16 -6.65 39.98 22.79
N LEU A 17 -5.72 39.28 23.41
CA LEU A 17 -4.65 38.61 22.72
C LEU A 17 -5.26 37.42 21.94
N ALA A 18 -5.38 37.57 20.63
CA ALA A 18 -5.69 36.48 19.74
C ALA A 18 -4.43 35.58 19.62
N THR A 19 -4.44 34.45 20.33
CA THR A 19 -3.46 33.39 20.13
C THR A 19 -3.72 32.73 18.74
N LEU A 20 -2.87 33.00 17.79
CA LEU A 20 -2.82 32.24 16.53
C LEU A 20 -2.38 30.81 16.89
N ALA A 21 -3.32 29.90 16.98
CA ALA A 21 -3.03 28.48 17.03
C ALA A 21 -2.51 28.08 15.62
N PHE A 22 -1.20 27.91 15.48
CA PHE A 22 -0.63 27.21 14.35
C PHE A 22 -1.06 25.73 14.48
N ALA A 23 -1.98 25.28 13.63
CA ALA A 23 -2.21 23.88 13.42
C ALA A 23 -0.91 23.29 12.90
N GLN A 24 -0.20 22.52 13.71
CA GLN A 24 0.86 21.64 13.24
C GLN A 24 0.17 20.57 12.38
N SER A 25 0.37 20.66 11.07
CA SER A 25 0.08 19.54 10.19
C SER A 25 1.05 18.42 10.55
N ASP A 26 0.54 17.31 11.10
CA ASP A 26 1.26 16.05 11.24
C ASP A 26 1.46 15.45 9.83
N ASP A 27 2.23 16.12 8.99
CA ASP A 27 2.68 15.58 7.71
C ASP A 27 3.81 14.60 8.00
N ALA A 28 3.49 13.30 7.93
CA ALA A 28 4.51 12.29 7.75
C ALA A 28 5.38 12.70 6.54
N PRO A 29 6.71 12.49 6.59
CA PRO A 29 7.59 12.93 5.51
C PRO A 29 7.10 12.36 4.18
N SER A 30 6.66 13.23 3.28
CA SER A 30 6.19 12.83 1.96
C SER A 30 7.40 12.43 1.13
N VAL A 31 7.66 11.13 1.03
CA VAL A 31 8.64 10.62 0.07
C VAL A 31 8.05 10.86 -1.33
N ALA A 32 8.83 11.50 -2.21
CA ALA A 32 8.37 11.73 -3.58
C ALA A 32 8.11 10.39 -4.28
N SER A 33 6.89 10.20 -4.78
CA SER A 33 6.46 8.96 -5.45
C SER A 33 6.58 9.13 -6.96
N SER A 34 7.25 8.19 -7.61
CA SER A 34 7.32 8.08 -9.07
C SER A 34 6.08 7.41 -9.68
N CYS A 35 5.29 6.75 -8.84
CA CYS A 35 4.10 5.99 -9.23
C CYS A 35 2.81 6.83 -9.17
N LEU A 36 2.82 7.96 -8.45
CA LEU A 36 1.72 8.91 -8.46
C LEU A 36 1.80 9.79 -9.71
N ALA A 37 0.68 9.90 -10.44
CA ALA A 37 0.59 10.87 -11.52
C ALA A 37 0.80 12.27 -10.93
N MET A 38 1.90 12.92 -11.32
CA MET A 38 2.13 14.34 -11.02
C MET A 38 1.10 15.16 -11.80
N ALA A 39 -0.08 15.35 -11.23
CA ALA A 39 -0.96 16.44 -11.66
C ALA A 39 -0.30 17.75 -11.25
N SER A 40 0.79 18.11 -11.94
CA SER A 40 1.49 19.37 -11.72
C SER A 40 0.71 20.48 -12.40
N THR A 41 -0.23 21.05 -11.69
CA THR A 41 -0.63 22.42 -11.97
C THR A 41 -0.22 23.26 -10.78
N MET A 42 0.91 23.90 -10.90
CA MET A 42 1.51 25.00 -10.16
C MET A 42 2.84 24.66 -9.48
N PRO A 43 3.88 25.48 -9.73
CA PRO A 43 5.13 25.36 -8.99
C PRO A 43 4.91 25.88 -7.57
N ARG A 44 4.64 24.99 -6.64
CA ARG A 44 4.83 25.30 -5.22
C ARG A 44 6.31 25.10 -4.92
N THR A 45 7.05 26.18 -4.78
CA THR A 45 8.41 26.14 -4.26
C THR A 45 8.36 25.77 -2.78
N PHE A 46 8.30 24.49 -2.48
CA PHE A 46 8.61 23.99 -1.16
C PHE A 46 10.06 23.53 -1.19
N ASN A 47 10.89 24.13 -0.34
CA ASN A 47 12.20 23.58 0.00
C ASN A 47 11.98 22.31 0.84
N VAL A 48 11.57 21.23 0.19
CA VAL A 48 11.64 19.90 0.80
C VAL A 48 13.06 19.42 0.58
N ALA A 49 13.75 19.02 1.65
CA ALA A 49 15.01 18.31 1.52
C ALA A 49 14.73 17.01 0.78
N TYR A 50 14.91 17.01 -0.53
CA TYR A 50 14.76 15.83 -1.37
C TYR A 50 15.99 14.96 -1.14
N THR A 51 15.80 13.82 -0.51
CA THR A 51 16.79 12.73 -0.55
C THR A 51 16.48 11.92 -1.81
N PRO A 52 17.27 12.02 -2.88
CA PRO A 52 17.02 11.23 -4.07
C PRO A 52 17.21 9.75 -3.71
N VAL A 53 16.15 8.96 -3.83
CA VAL A 53 16.28 7.50 -3.83
C VAL A 53 17.06 7.13 -5.08
N ARG A 54 18.18 6.45 -4.89
CA ARG A 54 19.03 6.00 -5.99
C ARG A 54 18.25 4.93 -6.77
N THR A 55 17.70 5.28 -7.93
CA THR A 55 17.14 4.29 -8.85
C THR A 55 18.27 3.41 -9.38
N VAL A 56 18.35 2.20 -8.87
CA VAL A 56 19.22 1.17 -9.43
C VAL A 56 18.47 0.55 -10.60
N GLU A 57 18.96 0.73 -11.83
CA GLU A 57 18.46 -0.03 -12.96
C GLU A 57 18.76 -1.52 -12.72
N GLY A 58 17.76 -2.36 -12.83
CA GLY A 58 17.96 -3.79 -12.60
C GLY A 58 16.69 -4.60 -12.64
N THR A 59 16.85 -5.85 -12.30
CA THR A 59 15.77 -6.83 -12.23
C THR A 59 15.29 -6.95 -10.80
N VAL A 60 13.97 -6.85 -10.60
CA VAL A 60 13.30 -7.16 -9.34
C VAL A 60 12.87 -8.61 -9.40
N ARG A 61 13.21 -9.38 -8.37
CA ARG A 61 12.75 -10.75 -8.20
C ARG A 61 11.54 -10.79 -7.31
N ILE A 62 10.50 -11.50 -7.73
CA ILE A 62 9.27 -11.71 -6.97
C ILE A 62 9.04 -13.21 -6.83
N ASP A 63 9.08 -13.71 -5.59
CA ASP A 63 8.86 -15.11 -5.26
C ASP A 63 7.52 -15.28 -4.54
N TYR A 64 6.69 -16.23 -4.95
CA TYR A 64 5.51 -16.60 -4.20
C TYR A 64 5.89 -17.52 -3.04
N ALA A 65 5.72 -17.05 -1.83
CA ALA A 65 6.02 -17.82 -0.62
C ALA A 65 4.85 -18.66 -0.10
N GLY A 66 3.62 -18.31 -0.50
CA GLY A 66 2.40 -19.02 -0.12
C GLY A 66 1.32 -18.10 0.45
N HIS A 67 0.06 -18.53 0.36
CA HIS A 67 -1.13 -17.79 0.79
C HIS A 67 -1.20 -16.37 0.19
N SER A 68 -0.90 -15.33 0.98
CA SER A 68 -0.84 -13.92 0.52
C SER A 68 0.57 -13.36 0.56
N THR A 69 1.57 -14.19 0.88
CA THR A 69 2.95 -13.74 1.03
C THR A 69 3.69 -13.87 -0.28
N TYR A 70 4.16 -12.73 -0.77
CA TYR A 70 5.18 -12.65 -1.80
C TYR A 70 6.46 -12.09 -1.18
N ARG A 71 7.58 -12.59 -1.65
CA ARG A 71 8.90 -12.04 -1.34
C ARG A 71 9.36 -11.21 -2.53
N ILE A 72 9.83 -10.01 -2.25
CA ILE A 72 10.38 -9.09 -3.25
C ILE A 72 11.85 -8.89 -2.91
N GLU A 73 12.73 -9.10 -3.88
CA GLU A 73 14.14 -8.79 -3.77
C GLU A 73 14.49 -7.72 -4.80
N THR A 74 15.02 -6.61 -4.32
CA THR A 74 15.38 -5.47 -5.15
C THR A 74 16.76 -5.67 -5.79
N PRO A 75 17.09 -4.95 -6.89
CA PRO A 75 18.45 -4.98 -7.45
C PRO A 75 19.53 -4.54 -6.45
N GLY A 76 19.19 -3.71 -5.48
CA GLY A 76 20.07 -3.30 -4.38
C GLY A 76 20.22 -4.33 -3.25
N GLY A 77 19.51 -5.47 -3.34
CA GLY A 77 19.56 -6.55 -2.34
C GLY A 77 18.64 -6.34 -1.14
N VAL A 78 17.71 -5.40 -1.18
CA VAL A 78 16.68 -5.27 -0.14
C VAL A 78 15.66 -6.39 -0.31
N THR A 79 15.39 -7.12 0.78
CA THR A 79 14.41 -8.21 0.80
C THR A 79 13.17 -7.80 1.59
N ILE A 80 11.99 -8.03 1.00
CA ILE A 80 10.69 -7.64 1.54
C ILE A 80 9.78 -8.87 1.56
N ALA A 81 9.00 -9.09 2.62
CA ALA A 81 7.91 -10.06 2.62
C ALA A 81 6.57 -9.37 2.88
N THR A 82 5.60 -9.65 2.01
CA THR A 82 4.24 -9.10 2.12
C THR A 82 3.35 -9.99 2.99
N ASP A 83 2.38 -9.37 3.68
CA ASP A 83 1.42 -10.09 4.55
C ASP A 83 2.08 -11.14 5.47
N TYR A 84 3.15 -10.70 6.13
CA TYR A 84 4.02 -11.55 6.95
C TYR A 84 3.32 -12.04 8.22
N SER A 85 3.16 -13.34 8.31
CA SER A 85 2.55 -14.04 9.47
C SER A 85 3.57 -14.81 10.32
N GLY A 86 4.86 -14.54 10.16
CA GLY A 86 5.96 -15.36 10.67
C GLY A 86 6.57 -16.27 9.61
N PHE A 87 5.94 -16.37 8.44
CA PHE A 87 6.38 -17.15 7.29
C PHE A 87 6.75 -16.21 6.13
N TYR A 88 7.83 -16.52 5.41
CA TYR A 88 8.35 -15.72 4.30
C TYR A 88 9.03 -16.57 3.21
N GLY A 89 8.81 -17.87 3.21
CA GLY A 89 9.40 -18.81 2.25
C GLY A 89 10.81 -19.22 2.66
N SER A 90 11.81 -18.73 1.95
CA SER A 90 13.22 -19.12 2.14
C SER A 90 14.10 -18.01 2.70
N THR A 91 15.27 -18.39 3.21
CA THR A 91 16.35 -17.47 3.64
C THR A 91 16.84 -16.57 2.49
N PRO A 92 17.40 -15.38 2.77
CA PRO A 92 17.60 -14.80 4.09
C PRO A 92 16.35 -14.22 4.72
N LEU A 93 16.41 -13.89 6.03
CA LEU A 93 15.35 -13.16 6.73
C LEU A 93 15.08 -11.84 5.99
N PRO A 94 13.79 -11.48 5.72
CA PRO A 94 13.48 -10.23 5.07
C PRO A 94 13.87 -9.04 5.95
N ARG A 95 14.43 -8.00 5.33
CA ARG A 95 14.73 -6.75 6.02
C ARG A 95 13.47 -5.96 6.34
N ILE A 96 12.46 -6.08 5.48
CA ILE A 96 11.20 -5.33 5.58
C ILE A 96 10.05 -6.33 5.51
N VAL A 97 9.04 -6.14 6.34
CA VAL A 97 7.78 -6.89 6.23
C VAL A 97 6.59 -5.95 6.26
N THR A 98 5.55 -6.30 5.50
CA THR A 98 4.24 -5.66 5.61
C THR A 98 3.25 -6.64 6.22
N MET A 99 2.24 -6.14 6.92
CA MET A 99 1.21 -6.94 7.59
C MET A 99 -0.16 -6.29 7.41
N ASN A 100 -1.22 -7.11 7.36
CA ASN A 100 -2.61 -6.66 7.36
C ASN A 100 -3.42 -7.34 8.46
N LYS A 101 -4.40 -6.64 9.05
CA LYS A 101 -5.06 -7.04 10.30
C LYS A 101 -6.12 -8.14 10.13
N ALA A 102 -6.41 -8.59 8.92
CA ALA A 102 -7.58 -9.44 8.66
C ALA A 102 -7.63 -10.70 9.53
N HIS A 103 -6.61 -11.56 9.48
CA HIS A 103 -6.46 -12.74 10.34
C HIS A 103 -4.99 -13.19 10.39
N ARG A 104 -4.68 -14.16 11.28
CA ARG A 104 -3.31 -14.56 11.63
C ARG A 104 -2.43 -15.07 10.49
N THR A 105 -2.95 -15.31 9.31
CA THR A 105 -2.15 -15.64 8.13
C THR A 105 -1.64 -14.41 7.38
N HIS A 106 -1.99 -13.20 7.83
CA HIS A 106 -1.56 -11.90 7.27
C HIS A 106 -0.70 -11.08 8.23
N TYR A 107 -0.59 -11.50 9.48
CA TYR A 107 0.23 -10.81 10.48
C TYR A 107 0.67 -11.73 11.61
N THR A 108 1.66 -11.29 12.35
CA THR A 108 2.08 -11.84 13.64
C THR A 108 2.24 -10.74 14.67
N GLU A 109 1.92 -11.04 15.93
CA GLU A 109 2.17 -10.11 17.05
C GLU A 109 3.66 -10.10 17.47
N THR A 110 4.38 -11.15 17.09
CA THR A 110 5.78 -11.37 17.47
C THR A 110 6.64 -11.55 16.22
N PRO A 111 6.87 -10.48 15.43
CA PRO A 111 7.79 -10.56 14.30
C PRO A 111 9.21 -10.88 14.79
N ASP A 112 9.99 -11.52 13.93
CA ASP A 112 11.40 -11.81 14.23
C ASP A 112 12.14 -10.51 14.54
N PRO A 113 12.85 -10.41 15.68
CA PRO A 113 13.56 -9.19 16.08
C PRO A 113 14.71 -8.77 15.13
N GLY A 114 15.15 -9.66 14.24
CA GLY A 114 16.11 -9.36 13.20
C GLY A 114 15.53 -8.60 12.00
N ILE A 115 14.20 -8.44 11.91
CA ILE A 115 13.56 -7.67 10.85
C ILE A 115 13.73 -6.17 11.15
N GLU A 116 14.36 -5.43 10.22
CA GLU A 116 14.67 -4.02 10.42
C GLU A 116 13.41 -3.13 10.41
N HIS A 117 12.44 -3.44 9.54
CA HIS A 117 11.23 -2.63 9.35
C HIS A 117 9.97 -3.48 9.33
N VAL A 118 9.08 -3.24 10.28
CA VAL A 118 7.77 -3.90 10.38
C VAL A 118 6.67 -2.88 10.08
N LEU A 119 6.05 -2.97 8.90
CA LEU A 119 5.03 -2.04 8.43
C LEU A 119 3.64 -2.64 8.64
N ARG A 120 2.95 -2.22 9.70
CA ARG A 120 1.56 -2.63 9.95
C ARG A 120 0.62 -1.84 9.07
N GLY A 121 -0.26 -2.51 8.33
CA GLY A 121 -1.26 -1.90 7.46
C GLY A 121 -2.44 -1.26 8.20
N TRP A 122 -2.37 -1.15 9.51
CA TRP A 122 -3.34 -0.51 10.42
C TRP A 122 -2.61 0.36 11.44
N GLY A 123 -3.26 1.41 11.89
CA GLY A 123 -2.77 2.27 12.95
C GLY A 123 -3.41 1.94 14.31
N GLU A 124 -2.84 2.44 15.40
CA GLU A 124 -3.41 2.32 16.74
C GLU A 124 -4.61 3.25 16.93
N SER A 125 -4.57 4.44 16.32
CA SER A 125 -5.60 5.47 16.42
C SER A 125 -5.82 6.16 15.07
N GLY A 126 -6.40 5.43 14.09
CA GLY A 126 -6.66 5.93 12.74
C GLY A 126 -5.86 5.21 11.65
N PRO A 127 -5.84 5.74 10.42
CA PRO A 127 -5.20 5.08 9.30
C PRO A 127 -3.69 4.95 9.46
N ALA A 128 -3.13 3.80 9.09
CA ALA A 128 -1.68 3.67 8.97
C ALA A 128 -1.15 4.60 7.87
N ARG A 129 0.00 5.22 8.12
CA ARG A 129 0.67 6.11 7.17
C ARG A 129 2.14 5.74 7.06
N HIS A 130 2.50 5.15 5.94
CA HIS A 130 3.87 4.74 5.64
C HIS A 130 4.41 5.51 4.45
N GLY A 131 5.63 6.03 4.62
CA GLY A 131 6.46 6.64 3.60
C GLY A 131 7.91 6.29 3.94
N LEU A 132 8.33 5.06 3.63
CA LEU A 132 9.64 4.53 3.99
C LEU A 132 10.53 4.44 2.75
N ALA A 133 11.72 5.01 2.81
CA ALA A 133 12.77 4.82 1.82
C ALA A 133 13.91 4.01 2.44
N VAL A 134 14.26 2.89 1.80
CA VAL A 134 15.38 2.03 2.20
C VAL A 134 16.17 1.68 0.95
N ASP A 135 17.41 2.09 0.92
CA ASP A 135 18.35 1.87 -0.18
C ASP A 135 17.76 2.22 -1.56
N ASP A 136 17.29 1.24 -2.32
CA ASP A 136 16.76 1.38 -3.68
C ASP A 136 15.23 1.21 -3.78
N VAL A 137 14.52 1.15 -2.66
CA VAL A 137 13.05 1.01 -2.63
C VAL A 137 12.38 2.09 -1.79
N VAL A 138 11.25 2.58 -2.29
CA VAL A 138 10.29 3.40 -1.55
C VAL A 138 9.03 2.61 -1.32
N ILE A 139 8.53 2.61 -0.08
CA ILE A 139 7.32 1.90 0.31
C ILE A 139 6.31 2.89 0.88
N ARG A 140 5.12 2.88 0.35
CA ARG A 140 3.97 3.65 0.86
C ARG A 140 2.73 2.80 0.94
N ASN A 141 1.67 3.30 1.55
CA ASN A 141 0.42 2.57 1.65
C ASN A 141 -0.81 3.45 1.36
N VAL A 142 -1.90 2.77 1.04
CA VAL A 142 -3.26 3.32 0.97
C VAL A 142 -4.15 2.43 1.81
N THR A 143 -4.72 2.96 2.90
CA THR A 143 -5.58 2.20 3.80
C THR A 143 -6.93 1.89 3.17
N THR A 144 -7.49 0.74 3.53
CA THR A 144 -8.85 0.30 3.20
C THR A 144 -9.46 -0.41 4.41
N ASP A 145 -10.78 -0.59 4.39
CA ASP A 145 -11.49 -1.25 5.49
C ASP A 145 -11.44 -2.77 5.34
N ILE A 146 -11.60 -3.48 6.44
CA ILE A 146 -11.93 -4.90 6.44
C ILE A 146 -13.36 -5.12 6.93
N ARG A 147 -13.95 -6.27 6.55
CA ARG A 147 -15.23 -6.75 7.09
C ARG A 147 -14.96 -7.91 8.04
N ARG A 148 -15.51 -7.80 9.24
CA ARG A 148 -15.38 -8.84 10.26
C ARG A 148 -16.73 -9.07 10.92
N TRP A 149 -17.28 -10.30 10.84
CA TRP A 149 -18.56 -10.67 11.45
C TRP A 149 -19.72 -9.71 11.16
N GLY A 150 -19.80 -9.23 9.91
CA GLY A 150 -20.85 -8.31 9.48
C GLY A 150 -20.63 -6.83 9.81
N ALA A 151 -19.55 -6.49 10.52
CA ALA A 151 -19.14 -5.13 10.78
C ALA A 151 -17.97 -4.70 9.87
N SER A 152 -17.87 -3.41 9.59
CA SER A 152 -16.69 -2.81 8.94
C SER A 152 -15.72 -2.33 10.03
N GLU A 153 -14.45 -2.68 9.90
CA GLU A 153 -13.36 -2.12 10.68
C GLU A 153 -12.58 -1.18 9.75
N PRO A 154 -12.66 0.14 9.98
CA PRO A 154 -12.00 1.12 9.12
C PRO A 154 -10.48 1.01 9.19
N ASP A 155 -9.83 1.27 8.06
CA ASP A 155 -8.37 1.38 7.94
C ASP A 155 -7.58 0.17 8.47
N ALA A 156 -8.18 -1.03 8.48
CA ALA A 156 -7.58 -2.24 9.03
C ALA A 156 -6.82 -3.09 7.99
N ASN A 157 -6.84 -2.67 6.73
CA ASN A 157 -6.04 -3.19 5.64
C ASN A 157 -5.30 -2.05 4.96
N SER A 158 -4.14 -2.34 4.40
CA SER A 158 -3.39 -1.43 3.52
C SER A 158 -3.06 -2.09 2.20
N ILE A 159 -3.27 -1.34 1.14
CA ILE A 159 -2.63 -1.59 -0.15
C ILE A 159 -1.22 -1.02 -0.03
N PHE A 160 -0.21 -1.88 -0.02
CA PHE A 160 1.18 -1.46 -0.02
C PHE A 160 1.70 -1.31 -1.43
N ILE A 161 2.42 -0.22 -1.68
CA ILE A 161 3.04 0.09 -2.97
C ILE A 161 4.54 0.17 -2.77
N PHE A 162 5.27 -0.61 -3.56
CA PHE A 162 6.73 -0.69 -3.57
C PHE A 162 7.21 -0.08 -4.89
N GLU A 163 7.99 0.99 -4.78
CA GLU A 163 8.55 1.71 -5.92
C GLU A 163 10.03 1.39 -6.00
N VAL A 164 10.43 0.59 -6.99
CA VAL A 164 11.78 0.05 -7.12
C VAL A 164 12.17 -0.17 -8.57
N ALA A 165 13.37 0.19 -8.98
CA ALA A 165 13.90 0.02 -10.34
C ALA A 165 12.97 0.54 -11.45
N GLY A 166 12.21 1.61 -11.17
CA GLY A 166 11.23 2.20 -12.07
C GLY A 166 9.89 1.46 -12.15
N LEU A 167 9.74 0.33 -11.45
CA LEU A 167 8.49 -0.42 -11.32
C LEU A 167 7.67 0.09 -10.13
N CYS A 168 6.35 0.03 -10.31
CA CYS A 168 5.33 0.26 -9.30
C CYS A 168 4.65 -1.08 -8.99
N ILE A 169 4.92 -1.65 -7.82
CA ILE A 169 4.42 -2.97 -7.42
C ILE A 169 3.41 -2.79 -6.30
N GLY A 170 2.16 -3.23 -6.49
CA GLY A 170 1.09 -3.12 -5.51
C GLY A 170 0.71 -4.46 -4.92
N HIS A 171 0.50 -4.51 -3.60
CA HIS A 171 -0.06 -5.66 -2.89
C HIS A 171 -1.39 -5.23 -2.28
N LEU A 172 -2.51 -5.81 -2.72
CA LEU A 172 -3.85 -5.37 -2.29
C LEU A 172 -4.21 -5.80 -0.86
N GLY A 173 -3.37 -6.64 -0.23
CA GLY A 173 -3.65 -7.16 1.11
C GLY A 173 -4.92 -7.99 1.14
N HIS A 174 -5.66 -7.89 2.23
CA HIS A 174 -6.94 -8.57 2.43
C HIS A 174 -8.10 -7.62 2.10
N LEU A 175 -8.20 -7.17 0.86
CA LEU A 175 -9.17 -6.19 0.40
C LEU A 175 -10.60 -6.75 0.41
N HIS A 176 -11.56 -6.04 1.06
CA HIS A 176 -12.93 -6.50 1.27
C HIS A 176 -14.01 -5.75 0.48
N HIS A 177 -13.67 -4.63 -0.15
CA HIS A 177 -14.68 -3.76 -0.80
C HIS A 177 -14.16 -3.15 -2.10
N GLU A 178 -15.07 -2.48 -2.81
CA GLU A 178 -14.74 -1.71 -4.00
C GLU A 178 -13.83 -0.53 -3.66
N LEU A 179 -12.92 -0.21 -4.57
CA LEU A 179 -12.07 0.95 -4.43
C LEU A 179 -12.78 2.20 -4.99
N THR A 180 -12.72 3.28 -4.24
CA THR A 180 -13.22 4.60 -4.67
C THR A 180 -12.23 5.28 -5.61
N ASN A 181 -12.66 6.36 -6.26
CA ASN A 181 -11.78 7.19 -7.09
C ASN A 181 -10.60 7.76 -6.30
N ASP A 182 -10.80 8.09 -5.02
CA ASP A 182 -9.74 8.55 -4.12
C ASP A 182 -8.70 7.46 -3.87
N HIS A 183 -9.14 6.23 -3.62
CA HIS A 183 -8.22 5.09 -3.51
C HIS A 183 -7.35 4.94 -4.77
N TYR A 184 -7.96 4.94 -5.97
CA TYR A 184 -7.22 4.84 -7.23
C TYR A 184 -6.23 5.99 -7.44
N ALA A 185 -6.64 7.22 -7.11
CA ALA A 185 -5.77 8.40 -7.21
C ALA A 185 -4.56 8.28 -6.28
N ARG A 186 -4.76 7.77 -5.06
CA ARG A 186 -3.70 7.56 -4.07
C ARG A 186 -2.83 6.34 -4.36
N ILE A 187 -3.38 5.29 -4.97
CA ILE A 187 -2.62 4.13 -5.44
C ILE A 187 -1.68 4.56 -6.58
N GLY A 188 -2.20 5.28 -7.57
CA GLY A 188 -1.47 5.67 -8.75
C GLY A 188 -1.27 4.54 -9.75
N ARG A 189 -0.21 4.60 -10.55
CA ARG A 189 0.17 3.57 -11.53
C ARG A 189 0.70 2.33 -10.81
N LEU A 190 0.29 1.15 -11.28
CA LEU A 190 0.88 -0.12 -10.88
C LEU A 190 1.28 -0.91 -12.14
N ASP A 191 2.53 -1.30 -12.23
CA ASP A 191 3.04 -2.19 -13.30
C ASP A 191 2.78 -3.64 -12.93
N VAL A 192 2.87 -3.95 -11.63
CA VAL A 192 2.62 -5.27 -11.03
C VAL A 192 1.57 -5.13 -9.94
N VAL A 193 0.59 -6.02 -9.90
CA VAL A 193 -0.39 -6.06 -8.82
C VAL A 193 -0.60 -7.48 -8.29
N MET A 194 -0.52 -7.64 -6.97
CA MET A 194 -0.83 -8.87 -6.25
C MET A 194 -2.26 -8.80 -5.75
N VAL A 195 -3.11 -9.75 -6.21
CA VAL A 195 -4.57 -9.71 -6.01
C VAL A 195 -5.09 -10.95 -5.29
N PRO A 196 -5.90 -10.79 -4.23
CA PRO A 196 -6.56 -11.92 -3.58
C PRO A 196 -7.69 -12.45 -4.46
N VAL A 197 -7.74 -13.78 -4.66
CA VAL A 197 -8.69 -14.42 -5.58
C VAL A 197 -9.53 -15.52 -4.93
N ASP A 198 -9.74 -15.48 -3.62
CA ASP A 198 -10.57 -16.46 -2.91
C ASP A 198 -12.08 -16.31 -3.18
N GLY A 199 -12.53 -15.11 -3.50
CA GLY A 199 -13.90 -14.83 -3.91
C GLY A 199 -14.94 -14.84 -2.80
N GLY A 200 -14.54 -14.71 -1.53
CA GLY A 200 -15.50 -14.72 -0.43
C GLY A 200 -14.97 -14.28 0.93
N LEU A 201 -13.76 -14.66 1.29
CA LEU A 201 -13.12 -14.20 2.53
C LEU A 201 -12.62 -12.76 2.36
N THR A 202 -12.10 -12.44 1.17
CA THR A 202 -11.81 -11.07 0.72
C THR A 202 -13.01 -10.53 -0.08
N SER A 203 -12.78 -9.72 -1.08
CA SER A 203 -13.81 -9.22 -1.97
C SER A 203 -14.31 -10.30 -2.93
N SER A 204 -15.53 -10.12 -3.49
CA SER A 204 -16.05 -11.05 -4.50
C SER A 204 -15.17 -11.10 -5.75
N LEU A 205 -15.17 -12.22 -6.48
CA LEU A 205 -14.42 -12.33 -7.74
C LEU A 205 -14.87 -11.29 -8.77
N ALA A 206 -16.14 -10.92 -8.81
CA ALA A 206 -16.64 -9.89 -9.72
C ALA A 206 -16.05 -8.50 -9.38
N ASN A 207 -15.98 -8.18 -8.10
CA ASN A 207 -15.36 -6.94 -7.67
C ASN A 207 -13.84 -6.96 -7.91
N MET A 208 -13.19 -8.07 -7.62
CA MET A 208 -11.74 -8.20 -7.87
C MET A 208 -11.40 -8.13 -9.37
N GLU A 209 -12.25 -8.70 -10.24
CA GLU A 209 -12.17 -8.49 -11.69
C GLU A 209 -12.23 -7.00 -12.05
N ALA A 210 -13.25 -6.29 -11.55
CA ALA A 210 -13.44 -4.86 -11.84
C ALA A 210 -12.23 -4.02 -11.38
N ILE A 211 -11.70 -4.30 -10.18
CA ILE A 211 -10.50 -3.64 -9.63
C ILE A 211 -9.30 -3.92 -10.51
N THR A 212 -9.04 -5.18 -10.84
CA THR A 212 -7.86 -5.59 -11.62
C THR A 212 -7.89 -4.97 -13.02
N ARG A 213 -9.05 -4.97 -13.68
CA ARG A 213 -9.22 -4.33 -14.99
C ARG A 213 -8.97 -2.82 -14.91
N ARG A 214 -9.45 -2.17 -13.88
CA ARG A 214 -9.28 -0.71 -13.71
C ARG A 214 -7.84 -0.32 -13.39
N LEU A 215 -7.12 -1.10 -12.59
CA LEU A 215 -5.70 -0.89 -12.31
C LEU A 215 -4.83 -1.04 -13.57
N SER A 216 -5.27 -1.85 -14.54
CA SER A 216 -4.60 -2.04 -15.86
C SER A 216 -3.12 -2.38 -15.74
N SER A 217 -2.73 -3.12 -14.72
CA SER A 217 -1.34 -3.51 -14.50
C SER A 217 -0.86 -4.48 -15.59
N SER A 218 0.39 -4.34 -16.03
CA SER A 218 1.00 -5.26 -17.00
C SER A 218 1.13 -6.69 -16.47
N VAL A 219 1.37 -6.82 -15.17
CA VAL A 219 1.54 -8.09 -14.46
C VAL A 219 0.53 -8.21 -13.34
N VAL A 220 -0.21 -9.32 -13.30
CA VAL A 220 -1.11 -9.68 -12.22
C VAL A 220 -0.64 -10.97 -11.58
N LEU A 221 -0.45 -10.94 -10.25
CA LEU A 221 -0.01 -12.06 -9.44
C LEU A 221 -1.15 -12.45 -8.48
N PRO A 222 -1.85 -13.56 -8.72
CA PRO A 222 -2.93 -14.00 -7.85
C PRO A 222 -2.38 -14.56 -6.53
N MET A 223 -3.11 -14.32 -5.45
CA MET A 223 -2.83 -14.82 -4.10
C MET A 223 -4.11 -15.19 -3.38
N HIS A 224 -4.02 -15.74 -2.18
CA HIS A 224 -5.16 -15.98 -1.29
C HIS A 224 -6.30 -16.72 -2.01
N ARG A 225 -6.00 -17.86 -2.61
CA ARG A 225 -6.98 -18.66 -3.37
C ARG A 225 -7.68 -19.70 -2.51
N ASN A 226 -8.83 -20.16 -2.96
CA ASN A 226 -9.43 -21.44 -2.61
C ASN A 226 -9.44 -22.41 -3.81
N ALA A 227 -9.95 -23.61 -3.64
CA ALA A 227 -9.81 -24.72 -4.60
C ALA A 227 -10.30 -24.37 -6.04
N THR A 228 -11.34 -23.55 -6.19
CA THR A 228 -11.98 -23.26 -7.48
C THR A 228 -11.86 -21.81 -7.92
N SER A 229 -11.45 -20.93 -7.03
CA SER A 229 -11.50 -19.47 -7.25
C SER A 229 -10.53 -18.97 -8.32
N LEU A 230 -9.34 -19.59 -8.42
CA LEU A 230 -8.32 -19.16 -9.39
C LEU A 230 -8.81 -19.35 -10.83
N ALA A 231 -9.35 -20.53 -11.18
CA ALA A 231 -9.91 -20.78 -12.51
C ALA A 231 -11.10 -19.86 -12.81
N SER A 232 -11.93 -19.61 -11.81
CA SER A 232 -13.06 -18.67 -11.95
C SER A 232 -12.57 -17.24 -12.15
N PHE A 233 -11.53 -16.81 -11.45
CA PHE A 233 -10.94 -15.49 -11.63
C PHE A 233 -10.33 -15.34 -13.03
N THR A 234 -9.47 -16.26 -13.45
CA THR A 234 -8.83 -16.21 -14.78
C THR A 234 -9.87 -16.27 -15.91
N GLY A 235 -10.91 -17.09 -15.77
CA GLY A 235 -12.03 -17.15 -16.73
C GLY A 235 -12.79 -15.82 -16.84
N ARG A 236 -12.98 -15.08 -15.75
CA ARG A 236 -13.59 -13.75 -15.74
C ARG A 236 -12.74 -12.70 -16.44
N MET A 237 -11.41 -12.82 -16.35
CA MET A 237 -10.49 -11.88 -17.01
C MET A 237 -10.54 -12.01 -18.55
N GLY A 238 -10.93 -13.17 -19.07
CA GLY A 238 -11.16 -13.41 -20.51
C GLY A 238 -9.98 -13.02 -21.38
N ASP A 239 -10.27 -12.61 -22.62
CA ASP A 239 -9.25 -12.26 -23.61
C ASP A 239 -8.50 -10.93 -23.34
N ALA A 240 -8.92 -10.17 -22.34
CA ALA A 240 -8.23 -8.93 -21.96
C ALA A 240 -6.87 -9.18 -21.30
N PHE A 241 -6.68 -10.37 -20.71
CA PHE A 241 -5.45 -10.77 -20.05
C PHE A 241 -4.95 -12.09 -20.60
N GLU A 242 -3.65 -12.18 -20.83
CA GLU A 242 -3.02 -13.49 -21.02
C GLU A 242 -2.90 -14.21 -19.69
N VAL A 243 -2.95 -15.55 -19.72
CA VAL A 243 -2.73 -16.36 -18.52
C VAL A 243 -1.52 -17.26 -18.77
N ARG A 244 -0.51 -17.11 -17.94
CA ARG A 244 0.73 -17.90 -18.00
C ARG A 244 1.00 -18.56 -16.65
N ARG A 245 1.20 -19.88 -16.64
CA ARG A 245 1.69 -20.58 -15.47
C ARG A 245 3.22 -20.56 -15.48
N LEU A 246 3.81 -20.22 -14.35
CA LEU A 246 5.25 -20.27 -14.18
C LEU A 246 5.72 -21.72 -13.99
N ASP A 247 6.95 -22.02 -14.39
CA ASP A 247 7.59 -23.33 -14.15
C ASP A 247 7.99 -23.50 -12.67
N GLY A 248 8.09 -22.39 -11.92
CA GLY A 248 8.37 -22.30 -10.50
C GLY A 248 7.55 -21.20 -9.86
N ASP A 249 8.02 -20.73 -8.72
CA ASP A 249 7.33 -19.68 -7.92
C ASP A 249 7.97 -18.30 -8.08
N THR A 250 8.99 -18.18 -8.91
CA THR A 250 9.80 -16.98 -9.12
C THR A 250 9.46 -16.30 -10.44
N LEU A 251 9.35 -14.97 -10.38
CA LEU A 251 9.23 -14.10 -11.54
C LEU A 251 10.24 -12.96 -11.44
N ASP A 252 11.16 -12.89 -12.42
CA ASP A 252 12.13 -11.81 -12.54
C ASP A 252 11.58 -10.75 -13.51
N LEU A 253 11.52 -9.48 -13.08
CA LEU A 253 10.92 -8.37 -13.80
C LEU A 253 11.83 -7.14 -13.85
N SER A 254 11.77 -6.44 -14.96
CA SER A 254 12.28 -5.08 -15.12
C SER A 254 11.30 -4.28 -15.97
N VAL A 255 11.44 -2.98 -16.04
CA VAL A 255 10.63 -2.13 -16.94
C VAL A 255 10.71 -2.62 -18.40
N ARG A 256 11.85 -3.19 -18.80
CA ARG A 256 12.10 -3.67 -20.19
C ARG A 256 11.47 -5.04 -20.45
N THR A 257 11.17 -5.83 -19.43
CA THR A 257 10.63 -7.19 -19.56
C THR A 257 9.14 -7.27 -19.20
N LEU A 258 8.49 -6.13 -18.94
CA LEU A 258 7.05 -6.09 -18.78
C LEU A 258 6.36 -6.63 -20.05
N PRO A 259 5.33 -7.48 -19.90
CA PRO A 259 4.62 -8.01 -21.07
C PRO A 259 3.88 -6.89 -21.81
N GLU A 260 3.83 -6.98 -23.13
CA GLU A 260 3.09 -6.02 -23.99
C GLU A 260 1.58 -6.09 -23.75
N ARG A 261 1.06 -7.27 -23.42
CA ARG A 261 -0.34 -7.48 -23.03
C ARG A 261 -0.42 -7.79 -21.56
N PRO A 262 -1.42 -7.23 -20.83
CA PRO A 262 -1.63 -7.58 -19.45
C PRO A 262 -1.66 -9.09 -19.23
N THR A 263 -0.84 -9.59 -18.33
CA THR A 263 -0.64 -11.04 -18.13
C THR A 263 -0.80 -11.42 -16.67
N ILE A 264 -1.60 -12.46 -16.43
CA ILE A 264 -1.73 -13.11 -15.12
C ILE A 264 -0.68 -14.22 -15.07
N PHE A 265 0.32 -14.04 -14.21
CA PHE A 265 1.32 -15.09 -13.96
C PHE A 265 0.91 -15.90 -12.74
N ILE A 266 0.75 -17.20 -12.93
CA ILE A 266 0.33 -18.14 -11.89
C ILE A 266 1.56 -18.89 -11.40
N PRO A 267 2.00 -18.68 -10.13
CA PRO A 267 3.07 -19.47 -9.51
C PRO A 267 2.76 -20.97 -9.53
N ALA A 268 3.77 -21.81 -9.62
CA ALA A 268 3.59 -23.26 -9.74
C ALA A 268 2.91 -23.86 -8.49
N SER A 269 3.20 -23.34 -7.31
CA SER A 269 2.65 -23.81 -6.02
C SER A 269 1.31 -23.18 -5.65
N LEU A 270 0.83 -22.17 -6.40
CA LEU A 270 -0.46 -21.53 -6.13
C LEU A 270 -1.66 -22.40 -6.50
#